data_bf4a152b91e6c4d8887fb202ca2bd263
#
_entry.id   bf4a152b91e6c4d8887fb202ca2bd263
#
_cell.length_a   1.000
_cell.length_b   1.000
_cell.length_c   1.000
_cell.angle_alpha   90.00
_cell.angle_beta   90.00
_cell.angle_gamma   90.00
#
_symmetry.space_group_name_H-M   'P 1'
#
loop_
_entity.id
_entity.type
_entity.pdbx_description
1 polymer ?
#
loop_
_entity_poly.entity_id
_entity_poly.type
_entity_poly.pdbx_seq_one_letter_code
_entity_poly.pdbx_strand_id
1 'polypeptide(L)'
;NSEGIGVIHIVSDTISINLKPDAIYEFLHGMRLKSYSFDRYKSKKDSKTLKVNMISSKKFNKKIYDKFKAIELGVNYTKDLVSEPGNILHPDEYAKRLSQLKKIGLKVSVYDEKQLKKMGCNALVGVGQGSIRGSYLVTLEWRGKKSNSKPLAFVGKGVCFDTGGISLKPARFMEDMTYDMAGSAVVVGLMKNLALRKSKVN
;
A
#
# COMPACT_ATOMS: atom_id res chain seq x y z
N ASN A 1 -19.00 22.13 18.35
CA ASN A 1 -17.68 21.73 18.86
C ASN A 1 -17.74 20.26 19.25
N SER A 2 -17.51 19.33 18.32
CA SER A 2 -17.27 17.94 18.67
C SER A 2 -15.82 17.86 19.17
N GLU A 3 -15.63 17.95 20.48
CA GLU A 3 -14.37 17.63 21.11
C GLU A 3 -14.02 16.18 20.77
N GLY A 4 -12.97 15.96 19.96
CA GLY A 4 -12.56 14.63 19.59
C GLY A 4 -12.01 13.91 20.81
N ILE A 5 -12.45 12.69 21.02
CA ILE A 5 -11.93 11.80 22.07
C ILE A 5 -10.43 11.61 21.76
N GLY A 6 -9.56 12.21 22.58
CA GLY A 6 -8.11 12.12 22.40
C GLY A 6 -7.51 10.79 22.87
N VAL A 7 -8.15 10.10 23.84
CA VAL A 7 -7.66 8.86 24.42
C VAL A 7 -8.80 7.88 24.67
N ILE A 8 -8.62 6.63 24.22
CA ILE A 8 -9.53 5.52 24.55
C ILE A 8 -8.76 4.48 25.40
N HIS A 9 -9.36 4.07 26.50
CA HIS A 9 -8.88 2.95 27.31
C HIS A 9 -9.75 1.72 27.06
N ILE A 10 -9.14 0.63 26.65
CA ILE A 10 -9.81 -0.66 26.42
C ILE A 10 -9.35 -1.64 27.50
N VAL A 11 -10.27 -2.07 28.36
CA VAL A 11 -10.02 -3.06 29.39
C VAL A 11 -10.46 -4.42 28.86
N SER A 12 -9.53 -5.26 28.43
CA SER A 12 -9.86 -6.53 27.76
C SER A 12 -10.36 -7.59 28.72
N ASP A 13 -10.03 -7.48 30.01
CA ASP A 13 -10.36 -8.50 31.02
C ASP A 13 -11.83 -8.46 31.48
N THR A 14 -12.52 -7.37 31.15
CA THR A 14 -13.97 -7.23 31.45
C THR A 14 -14.87 -7.83 30.36
N ILE A 15 -14.28 -8.32 29.26
CA ILE A 15 -15.03 -8.92 28.15
C ILE A 15 -15.34 -10.37 28.53
N SER A 16 -16.59 -10.67 28.92
CA SER A 16 -17.07 -11.97 29.37
C SER A 16 -17.25 -13.04 28.26
N ILE A 17 -16.80 -12.75 27.03
CA ILE A 17 -16.94 -13.67 25.92
C ILE A 17 -15.62 -14.46 25.74
N ASN A 18 -15.73 -15.77 25.46
CA ASN A 18 -14.60 -16.64 25.12
C ASN A 18 -13.99 -16.19 23.76
N LEU A 19 -13.25 -15.08 23.76
CA LEU A 19 -12.57 -14.58 22.59
C LEU A 19 -11.33 -15.43 22.29
N LYS A 20 -11.09 -15.68 21.01
CA LYS A 20 -9.82 -16.25 20.55
C LYS A 20 -8.64 -15.42 21.08
N PRO A 21 -7.48 -16.04 21.36
CA PRO A 21 -6.31 -15.33 21.89
C PRO A 21 -5.89 -14.07 21.10
N ASP A 22 -6.16 -14.06 19.79
CA ASP A 22 -5.77 -12.98 18.89
C ASP A 22 -6.85 -11.90 18.72
N ALA A 23 -8.07 -12.12 19.22
CA ALA A 23 -9.22 -11.25 18.95
C ALA A 23 -8.99 -9.77 19.31
N ILE A 24 -8.27 -9.50 20.40
CA ILE A 24 -7.96 -8.12 20.80
C ILE A 24 -7.03 -7.43 19.79
N TYR A 25 -6.09 -8.17 19.20
CA TYR A 25 -5.19 -7.64 18.17
C TYR A 25 -5.93 -7.41 16.86
N GLU A 26 -6.87 -8.29 16.50
CA GLU A 26 -7.77 -8.13 15.34
C GLU A 26 -8.65 -6.89 15.51
N PHE A 27 -9.20 -6.68 16.69
CA PHE A 27 -10.00 -5.50 17.03
C PHE A 27 -9.16 -4.21 16.89
N LEU A 28 -7.97 -4.17 17.50
CA LEU A 28 -7.07 -3.03 17.39
C LEU A 28 -6.64 -2.78 15.93
N HIS A 29 -6.44 -3.85 15.17
CA HIS A 29 -6.14 -3.76 13.74
C HIS A 29 -7.30 -3.12 12.97
N GLY A 30 -8.53 -3.56 13.22
CA GLY A 30 -9.74 -2.96 12.62
C GLY A 30 -9.87 -1.46 12.92
N MET A 31 -9.65 -1.07 14.18
CA MET A 31 -9.65 0.35 14.56
C MET A 31 -8.60 1.15 13.78
N ARG A 32 -7.39 0.63 13.63
CA ARG A 32 -6.30 1.29 12.87
C ARG A 32 -6.61 1.39 11.40
N LEU A 33 -7.19 0.35 10.79
CA LEU A 33 -7.62 0.40 9.40
C LEU A 33 -8.71 1.46 9.18
N LYS A 34 -9.64 1.60 10.13
CA LYS A 34 -10.70 2.61 10.10
C LYS A 34 -10.19 4.02 10.34
N SER A 35 -9.12 4.19 11.10
CA SER A 35 -8.54 5.51 11.42
C SER A 35 -7.73 6.12 10.27
N TYR A 36 -7.56 5.40 9.16
CA TYR A 36 -6.85 5.92 8.00
C TYR A 36 -7.56 7.14 7.41
N SER A 37 -6.79 8.18 7.17
CA SER A 37 -7.23 9.40 6.47
C SER A 37 -6.14 9.86 5.51
N PHE A 38 -6.54 10.28 4.32
CA PHE A 38 -5.66 10.92 3.36
C PHE A 38 -5.97 12.42 3.33
N ASP A 39 -5.21 13.18 4.09
CA ASP A 39 -5.39 14.63 4.28
C ASP A 39 -4.18 15.45 3.84
N ARG A 40 -3.25 14.82 3.11
CA ARG A 40 -1.95 15.37 2.72
C ARG A 40 -2.04 16.73 2.04
N TYR A 41 -3.08 16.92 1.23
CA TYR A 41 -3.29 18.13 0.43
C TYR A 41 -4.41 19.04 0.96
N LYS A 42 -4.99 18.71 2.12
CA LYS A 42 -5.98 19.57 2.76
C LYS A 42 -5.31 20.73 3.48
N SER A 43 -5.84 21.93 3.32
CA SER A 43 -5.38 23.14 4.05
C SER A 43 -5.66 23.04 5.55
N LYS A 44 -6.77 22.37 5.93
CA LYS A 44 -7.08 22.04 7.32
C LYS A 44 -7.01 20.52 7.47
N LYS A 45 -6.08 20.05 8.29
CA LYS A 45 -5.96 18.64 8.58
C LYS A 45 -6.88 18.28 9.74
N ASP A 46 -7.80 17.35 9.52
CA ASP A 46 -8.63 16.76 10.57
C ASP A 46 -7.83 15.74 11.40
N SER A 47 -6.60 16.10 11.80
CA SER A 47 -5.71 15.20 12.53
C SER A 47 -6.16 15.04 13.99
N LYS A 48 -7.26 14.33 14.19
CA LYS A 48 -7.61 13.83 15.52
C LYS A 48 -6.75 12.59 15.79
N THR A 49 -5.63 12.77 16.46
CA THR A 49 -4.81 11.64 16.89
C THR A 49 -5.53 10.90 18.00
N LEU A 50 -6.03 9.70 17.70
CA LEU A 50 -6.63 8.82 18.68
C LEU A 50 -5.55 7.96 19.33
N LYS A 51 -5.32 8.17 20.62
CA LYS A 51 -4.46 7.29 21.44
C LYS A 51 -5.31 6.18 22.02
N VAL A 52 -4.96 4.92 21.77
CA VAL A 52 -5.62 3.76 22.34
C VAL A 52 -4.68 3.09 23.32
N ASN A 53 -5.11 3.00 24.58
CA ASN A 53 -4.41 2.27 25.64
C ASN A 53 -5.16 0.95 25.88
N MET A 54 -4.46 -0.16 25.73
CA MET A 54 -5.00 -1.47 26.09
C MET A 54 -4.54 -1.84 27.50
N ILE A 55 -5.50 -2.17 28.36
CA ILE A 55 -5.29 -2.64 29.73
C ILE A 55 -5.68 -4.12 29.75
N SER A 56 -4.75 -4.98 30.17
CA SER A 56 -4.96 -6.42 30.23
C SER A 56 -4.04 -7.06 31.26
N SER A 57 -4.53 -8.06 32.00
CA SER A 57 -3.71 -8.95 32.82
C SER A 57 -2.88 -9.93 31.97
N LYS A 58 -3.30 -10.17 30.72
CA LYS A 58 -2.59 -11.05 29.80
C LYS A 58 -1.33 -10.39 29.26
N LYS A 59 -0.23 -11.17 29.22
CA LYS A 59 1.04 -10.70 28.65
C LYS A 59 0.88 -10.28 27.19
N PHE A 60 1.41 -9.11 26.85
CA PHE A 60 1.41 -8.58 25.49
C PHE A 60 2.19 -9.50 24.52
N ASN A 61 1.53 -9.92 23.44
CA ASN A 61 2.16 -10.73 22.39
C ASN A 61 2.66 -9.85 21.24
N LYS A 62 3.92 -9.44 21.35
CA LYS A 62 4.57 -8.58 20.34
C LYS A 62 4.55 -9.19 18.95
N LYS A 63 4.69 -10.51 18.81
CA LYS A 63 4.72 -11.20 17.50
C LYS A 63 3.41 -11.04 16.74
N ILE A 64 2.28 -11.20 17.45
CA ILE A 64 0.94 -11.02 16.86
C ILE A 64 0.71 -9.56 16.52
N TYR A 65 1.05 -8.64 17.43
CA TYR A 65 0.95 -7.21 17.19
C TYR A 65 1.76 -6.77 15.95
N ASP A 66 3.03 -7.20 15.84
CA ASP A 66 3.89 -6.86 14.72
C ASP A 66 3.36 -7.42 13.39
N LYS A 67 2.72 -8.59 13.41
CA LYS A 67 2.04 -9.16 12.24
C LYS A 67 0.94 -8.22 11.74
N PHE A 68 0.03 -7.80 12.61
CA PHE A 68 -1.06 -6.90 12.22
C PHE A 68 -0.56 -5.51 11.83
N LYS A 69 0.45 -5.00 12.54
CA LYS A 69 1.09 -3.72 12.19
C LYS A 69 1.71 -3.74 10.78
N ALA A 70 2.34 -4.84 10.40
CA ALA A 70 2.92 -4.98 9.05
C ALA A 70 1.83 -5.02 7.96
N ILE A 71 0.69 -5.70 8.24
CA ILE A 71 -0.47 -5.70 7.34
C ILE A 71 -1.01 -4.28 7.18
N GLU A 72 -1.22 -3.57 8.27
CA GLU A 72 -1.69 -2.18 8.28
C GLU A 72 -0.77 -1.26 7.45
N LEU A 73 0.54 -1.36 7.66
CA LEU A 73 1.52 -0.56 6.92
C LEU A 73 1.52 -0.87 5.41
N GLY A 74 1.24 -2.11 5.02
CA GLY A 74 1.03 -2.48 3.62
C GLY A 74 -0.25 -1.89 3.05
N VAL A 75 -1.38 -2.07 3.76
CA VAL A 75 -2.70 -1.56 3.34
C VAL A 75 -2.70 -0.04 3.26
N ASN A 76 -2.16 0.66 4.27
CA ASN A 76 -2.12 2.12 4.26
C ASN A 76 -1.21 2.64 3.14
N TYR A 77 -0.11 1.96 2.83
CA TYR A 77 0.74 2.33 1.70
C TYR A 77 0.01 2.18 0.35
N THR A 78 -0.79 1.11 0.20
CA THR A 78 -1.68 0.96 -0.96
C THR A 78 -2.67 2.12 -1.05
N LYS A 79 -3.36 2.43 0.06
CA LYS A 79 -4.33 3.54 0.11
C LYS A 79 -3.68 4.88 -0.21
N ASP A 80 -2.48 5.15 0.34
CA ASP A 80 -1.71 6.36 0.04
C ASP A 80 -1.43 6.50 -1.45
N LEU A 81 -0.98 5.42 -2.10
CA LEU A 81 -0.68 5.43 -3.54
C LEU A 81 -1.94 5.68 -4.37
N VAL A 82 -3.05 5.01 -4.04
CA VAL A 82 -4.33 5.14 -4.77
C VAL A 82 -4.98 6.51 -4.57
N SER A 83 -4.74 7.15 -3.42
CA SER A 83 -5.31 8.46 -3.11
C SER A 83 -4.47 9.63 -3.65
N GLU A 84 -3.28 9.37 -4.18
CA GLU A 84 -2.45 10.41 -4.78
C GLU A 84 -3.05 10.90 -6.11
N PRO A 85 -3.09 12.21 -6.35
CA PRO A 85 -3.53 12.72 -7.63
C PRO A 85 -2.50 12.43 -8.74
N GLY A 86 -2.96 12.28 -9.99
CA GLY A 86 -2.13 11.89 -11.13
C GLY A 86 -1.01 12.88 -11.48
N ASN A 87 -1.16 14.17 -11.11
CA ASN A 87 -0.10 15.18 -11.26
C ASN A 87 1.03 15.03 -10.24
N ILE A 88 0.84 14.25 -9.20
CA ILE A 88 1.87 13.91 -8.20
C ILE A 88 2.38 12.49 -8.42
N LEU A 89 1.48 11.50 -8.48
CA LEU A 89 1.86 10.11 -8.71
C LEU A 89 1.86 9.80 -10.21
N HIS A 90 2.83 10.36 -10.92
CA HIS A 90 3.13 10.00 -12.32
C HIS A 90 4.16 8.86 -12.38
N PRO A 91 4.39 8.21 -13.54
CA PRO A 91 5.16 6.97 -13.62
C PRO A 91 6.56 7.04 -13.00
N ASP A 92 7.32 8.10 -13.26
CA ASP A 92 8.67 8.29 -12.73
C ASP A 92 8.68 8.49 -11.18
N GLU A 93 7.72 9.28 -10.63
CA GLU A 93 7.61 9.43 -9.18
C GLU A 93 7.15 8.10 -8.53
N TYR A 94 6.25 7.37 -9.18
CA TYR A 94 5.82 6.08 -8.67
C TYR A 94 7.01 5.10 -8.62
N ALA A 95 7.76 4.95 -9.71
CA ALA A 95 8.97 4.12 -9.75
C ALA A 95 9.99 4.53 -8.68
N LYS A 96 10.18 5.83 -8.46
CA LYS A 96 11.04 6.38 -7.41
C LYS A 96 10.56 5.98 -6.00
N ARG A 97 9.25 6.09 -5.71
CA ARG A 97 8.68 5.66 -4.42
C ARG A 97 8.87 4.18 -4.20
N LEU A 98 8.65 3.35 -5.21
CA LEU A 98 8.87 1.90 -5.12
C LEU A 98 10.33 1.56 -4.84
N SER A 99 11.28 2.31 -5.40
CA SER A 99 12.72 2.13 -5.15
C SER A 99 13.10 2.29 -3.67
N GLN A 100 12.35 3.06 -2.89
CA GLN A 100 12.59 3.22 -1.46
C GLN A 100 12.32 1.93 -0.66
N LEU A 101 11.58 0.99 -1.22
CA LEU A 101 11.28 -0.29 -0.57
C LEU A 101 12.51 -1.20 -0.43
N LYS A 102 13.62 -0.86 -1.11
CA LYS A 102 14.94 -1.48 -0.85
C LYS A 102 15.33 -1.39 0.63
N LYS A 103 14.93 -0.31 1.31
CA LYS A 103 15.25 -0.07 2.73
C LYS A 103 14.64 -1.11 3.69
N ILE A 104 13.60 -1.82 3.26
CA ILE A 104 12.95 -2.88 4.05
C ILE A 104 13.31 -4.28 3.57
N GLY A 105 14.33 -4.40 2.71
CA GLY A 105 14.90 -5.68 2.27
C GLY A 105 14.32 -6.24 0.97
N LEU A 106 13.49 -5.48 0.24
CA LEU A 106 13.06 -5.88 -1.10
C LEU A 106 14.19 -5.63 -2.12
N LYS A 107 14.40 -6.58 -3.03
CA LYS A 107 15.17 -6.32 -4.24
C LYS A 107 14.25 -5.62 -5.23
N VAL A 108 14.60 -4.40 -5.63
CA VAL A 108 13.80 -3.59 -6.54
C VAL A 108 14.62 -3.31 -7.79
N SER A 109 14.06 -3.66 -8.95
CA SER A 109 14.60 -3.31 -10.26
C SER A 109 13.61 -2.39 -10.98
N VAL A 110 14.11 -1.33 -11.59
CA VAL A 110 13.33 -0.36 -12.35
C VAL A 110 13.86 -0.36 -13.78
N TYR A 111 12.96 -0.57 -14.72
CA TYR A 111 13.27 -0.53 -16.15
C TYR A 111 12.57 0.68 -16.75
N ASP A 112 13.35 1.59 -17.34
CA ASP A 112 12.87 2.76 -18.04
C ASP A 112 12.37 2.43 -19.45
N GLU A 113 11.78 3.41 -20.11
CA GLU A 113 11.21 3.24 -21.45
C GLU A 113 12.25 2.77 -22.49
N LYS A 114 13.50 3.26 -22.39
CA LYS A 114 14.59 2.84 -23.30
C LYS A 114 14.92 1.35 -23.11
N GLN A 115 14.93 0.89 -21.86
CA GLN A 115 15.15 -0.52 -21.53
C GLN A 115 13.94 -1.37 -21.96
N LEU A 116 12.71 -0.87 -21.77
CA LEU A 116 11.49 -1.56 -22.22
C LEU A 116 11.46 -1.77 -23.74
N LYS A 117 11.85 -0.75 -24.51
CA LYS A 117 12.00 -0.86 -25.98
C LYS A 117 13.00 -1.93 -26.37
N LYS A 118 14.17 -1.98 -25.70
CA LYS A 118 15.18 -3.02 -25.93
C LYS A 118 14.70 -4.43 -25.57
N MET A 119 13.81 -4.55 -24.58
CA MET A 119 13.22 -5.80 -24.16
C MET A 119 12.05 -6.26 -25.05
N GLY A 120 11.65 -5.45 -26.03
CA GLY A 120 10.50 -5.74 -26.90
C GLY A 120 9.15 -5.53 -26.22
N CYS A 121 9.08 -4.80 -25.09
CA CYS A 121 7.84 -4.50 -24.39
C CYS A 121 7.01 -3.40 -25.09
N ASN A 122 6.81 -3.54 -26.39
CA ASN A 122 6.24 -2.48 -27.24
C ASN A 122 4.80 -2.14 -26.87
N ALA A 123 3.98 -3.11 -26.45
CA ALA A 123 2.61 -2.86 -26.03
C ALA A 123 2.56 -1.96 -24.77
N LEU A 124 3.44 -2.20 -23.80
CA LEU A 124 3.54 -1.36 -22.60
C LEU A 124 3.98 0.07 -22.97
N VAL A 125 4.98 0.19 -23.82
CA VAL A 125 5.45 1.49 -24.31
C VAL A 125 4.35 2.20 -25.10
N GLY A 126 3.60 1.46 -25.93
CA GLY A 126 2.49 1.98 -26.73
C GLY A 126 1.39 2.63 -25.90
N VAL A 127 1.07 2.07 -24.72
CA VAL A 127 0.08 2.64 -23.80
C VAL A 127 0.50 4.04 -23.31
N GLY A 128 1.80 4.25 -23.06
CA GLY A 128 2.31 5.51 -22.52
C GLY A 128 2.79 6.52 -23.59
N GLN A 129 2.78 6.17 -24.86
CA GLN A 129 3.44 6.98 -25.92
C GLN A 129 2.88 8.39 -26.11
N GLY A 130 1.61 8.61 -25.73
CA GLY A 130 0.98 9.93 -25.77
C GLY A 130 1.31 10.83 -24.57
N SER A 131 2.00 10.30 -23.57
CA SER A 131 2.39 11.05 -22.37
C SER A 131 3.75 11.70 -22.55
N ILE A 132 3.95 12.87 -21.93
CA ILE A 132 5.27 13.48 -21.79
C ILE A 132 6.15 12.74 -20.76
N ARG A 133 5.57 11.81 -20.00
CA ARG A 133 6.26 10.97 -19.01
C ARG A 133 6.55 9.61 -19.59
N GLY A 134 7.77 9.12 -19.38
CA GLY A 134 8.15 7.79 -19.84
C GLY A 134 7.45 6.67 -19.10
N SER A 135 7.36 5.51 -19.74
CA SER A 135 6.81 4.29 -19.15
C SER A 135 7.87 3.53 -18.35
N TYR A 136 7.43 2.84 -17.30
CA TYR A 136 8.31 2.05 -16.41
C TYR A 136 7.74 0.67 -16.15
N LEU A 137 8.64 -0.31 -15.99
CA LEU A 137 8.35 -1.58 -15.35
C LEU A 137 9.15 -1.66 -14.04
N VAL A 138 8.47 -1.97 -12.95
CA VAL A 138 9.13 -2.16 -11.66
C VAL A 138 8.90 -3.57 -11.18
N THR A 139 9.99 -4.28 -10.84
CA THR A 139 9.91 -5.59 -10.21
C THR A 139 10.33 -5.49 -8.75
N LEU A 140 9.55 -6.13 -7.88
CA LEU A 140 9.81 -6.25 -6.45
C LEU A 140 10.00 -7.72 -6.13
N GLU A 141 11.14 -8.09 -5.56
CA GLU A 141 11.45 -9.48 -5.22
C GLU A 141 11.67 -9.60 -3.71
N TRP A 142 10.96 -10.52 -3.09
CA TRP A 142 11.16 -10.97 -1.71
C TRP A 142 11.62 -12.39 -1.67
N ARG A 143 12.74 -12.66 -1.00
CA ARG A 143 13.29 -14.00 -0.79
C ARG A 143 13.36 -14.31 0.70
N GLY A 144 12.20 -14.70 1.25
CA GLY A 144 12.08 -15.03 2.66
C GLY A 144 12.39 -16.48 3.00
N LYS A 145 12.52 -17.33 2.00
CA LYS A 145 12.81 -18.77 2.15
C LYS A 145 14.06 -19.14 1.36
N LYS A 146 14.98 -19.83 2.01
CA LYS A 146 16.14 -20.45 1.34
C LYS A 146 15.67 -21.73 0.63
N SER A 147 15.09 -21.64 -0.53
CA SER A 147 14.71 -22.80 -1.35
C SER A 147 14.79 -22.43 -2.82
N ASN A 148 15.04 -23.43 -3.66
CA ASN A 148 15.01 -23.30 -5.12
C ASN A 148 13.58 -23.37 -5.69
N SER A 149 12.54 -23.28 -4.84
CA SER A 149 11.16 -23.24 -5.30
C SER A 149 10.90 -22.01 -6.17
N LYS A 150 10.13 -22.19 -7.23
CA LYS A 150 9.70 -21.09 -8.08
C LYS A 150 8.91 -20.07 -7.23
N PRO A 151 9.17 -18.77 -7.38
CA PRO A 151 8.42 -17.75 -6.67
C PRO A 151 6.99 -17.63 -7.21
N LEU A 152 6.07 -17.16 -6.37
CA LEU A 152 4.78 -16.68 -6.83
C LEU A 152 4.95 -15.29 -7.44
N ALA A 153 4.37 -15.09 -8.63
CA ALA A 153 4.38 -13.79 -9.30
C ALA A 153 3.00 -13.13 -9.21
N PHE A 154 2.98 -11.87 -8.80
CA PHE A 154 1.80 -11.02 -8.79
C PHE A 154 2.02 -9.90 -9.81
N VAL A 155 1.08 -9.71 -10.71
CA VAL A 155 1.14 -8.66 -11.74
C VAL A 155 0.04 -7.64 -11.46
N GLY A 156 0.40 -6.37 -11.39
CA GLY A 156 -0.52 -5.27 -11.12
C GLY A 156 -0.47 -4.21 -12.20
N LYS A 157 -1.62 -3.78 -12.69
CA LYS A 157 -1.76 -2.64 -13.60
C LYS A 157 -1.33 -1.37 -12.87
N GLY A 158 -0.45 -0.57 -13.51
CA GLY A 158 0.16 0.62 -12.92
C GLY A 158 -0.05 1.89 -13.75
N VAL A 159 -1.19 2.03 -14.45
CA VAL A 159 -1.53 3.23 -15.20
C VAL A 159 -1.88 4.36 -14.22
N CYS A 160 -1.00 5.35 -14.08
CA CYS A 160 -1.12 6.38 -13.05
C CYS A 160 -2.33 7.30 -13.23
N PHE A 161 -2.73 7.54 -14.47
CA PHE A 161 -3.96 8.25 -14.83
C PHE A 161 -4.34 7.91 -16.27
N ASP A 162 -5.58 7.47 -16.51
CA ASP A 162 -6.07 7.09 -17.84
C ASP A 162 -7.10 8.09 -18.36
N THR A 163 -6.68 8.92 -19.32
CA THR A 163 -7.57 9.86 -20.02
C THR A 163 -8.35 9.23 -21.16
N GLY A 164 -8.03 8.00 -21.56
CA GLY A 164 -8.57 7.33 -22.74
C GLY A 164 -7.72 7.53 -24.00
N GLY A 165 -6.83 8.49 -24.05
CA GLY A 165 -6.01 8.80 -25.23
C GLY A 165 -6.81 9.48 -26.34
N ILE A 166 -6.65 9.04 -27.61
CA ILE A 166 -7.40 9.57 -28.76
C ILE A 166 -8.92 9.40 -28.56
N SER A 167 -9.36 8.26 -27.99
CA SER A 167 -10.73 8.04 -27.52
C SER A 167 -10.88 8.59 -26.12
N LEU A 168 -10.91 9.93 -26.01
CA LEU A 168 -10.96 10.62 -24.71
C LEU A 168 -12.20 10.22 -23.91
N LYS A 169 -12.00 9.89 -22.64
CA LYS A 169 -13.10 9.60 -21.72
C LYS A 169 -13.96 10.85 -21.48
N PRO A 170 -15.28 10.69 -21.25
CA PRO A 170 -16.10 11.78 -20.75
C PRO A 170 -15.53 12.37 -19.46
N ALA A 171 -15.68 13.68 -19.25
CA ALA A 171 -15.22 14.34 -18.01
C ALA A 171 -15.80 13.71 -16.76
N ARG A 172 -17.08 13.30 -16.84
CA ARG A 172 -17.74 12.56 -15.75
C ARG A 172 -17.01 11.23 -15.51
N PHE A 173 -16.58 10.99 -14.28
CA PHE A 173 -15.81 9.85 -13.81
C PHE A 173 -14.35 9.79 -14.30
N MET A 174 -13.86 10.76 -15.07
CA MET A 174 -12.44 10.79 -15.44
C MET A 174 -11.56 11.06 -14.21
N GLU A 175 -12.04 11.83 -13.23
CA GLU A 175 -11.37 12.09 -11.95
C GLU A 175 -11.09 10.81 -11.17
N ASP A 176 -11.91 9.77 -11.36
CA ASP A 176 -11.72 8.46 -10.74
C ASP A 176 -10.49 7.72 -11.28
N MET A 177 -9.95 8.12 -12.43
CA MET A 177 -8.81 7.45 -13.07
C MET A 177 -7.49 7.59 -12.30
N THR A 178 -7.47 8.31 -11.19
CA THR A 178 -6.37 8.28 -10.22
C THR A 178 -6.16 6.89 -9.64
N TYR A 179 -7.22 6.05 -9.55
CA TYR A 179 -7.11 4.68 -9.05
C TYR A 179 -6.80 3.63 -10.13
N ASP A 180 -6.56 4.02 -11.38
CA ASP A 180 -6.29 3.07 -12.48
C ASP A 180 -4.95 2.32 -12.31
N MET A 181 -4.19 2.67 -11.31
CA MET A 181 -2.99 2.00 -10.84
C MET A 181 -3.22 1.16 -9.56
N ALA A 182 -4.46 1.03 -9.08
CA ALA A 182 -4.75 0.36 -7.80
C ALA A 182 -4.30 -1.10 -7.80
N GLY A 183 -4.38 -1.82 -8.92
CA GLY A 183 -3.87 -3.19 -9.03
C GLY A 183 -2.40 -3.29 -8.67
N SER A 184 -1.55 -2.41 -9.20
CA SER A 184 -0.13 -2.38 -8.83
C SER A 184 0.08 -1.93 -7.38
N ALA A 185 -0.71 -0.98 -6.88
CA ALA A 185 -0.62 -0.53 -5.49
C ALA A 185 -0.92 -1.65 -4.49
N VAL A 186 -1.89 -2.53 -4.79
CA VAL A 186 -2.18 -3.73 -3.99
C VAL A 186 -0.98 -4.68 -3.97
N VAL A 187 -0.39 -4.96 -5.14
CA VAL A 187 0.82 -5.80 -5.24
C VAL A 187 1.96 -5.19 -4.40
N VAL A 188 2.17 -3.90 -4.50
CA VAL A 188 3.22 -3.19 -3.74
C VAL A 188 2.96 -3.25 -2.23
N GLY A 189 1.72 -3.04 -1.80
CA GLY A 189 1.32 -3.15 -0.38
C GLY A 189 1.52 -4.56 0.16
N LEU A 190 1.19 -5.59 -0.66
CA LEU A 190 1.46 -7.00 -0.32
C LEU A 190 2.95 -7.25 -0.14
N MET A 191 3.79 -6.81 -1.09
CA MET A 191 5.24 -6.99 -1.01
C MET A 191 5.85 -6.29 0.20
N LYS A 192 5.38 -5.06 0.51
CA LYS A 192 5.77 -4.35 1.73
C LYS A 192 5.40 -5.12 2.99
N ASN A 193 4.19 -5.67 3.07
CA ASN A 193 3.75 -6.50 4.20
C ASN A 193 4.63 -7.75 4.36
N LEU A 194 4.89 -8.48 3.27
CA LEU A 194 5.72 -9.70 3.30
C LEU A 194 7.13 -9.40 3.82
N ALA A 195 7.75 -8.30 3.36
CA ALA A 195 9.07 -7.89 3.79
C ALA A 195 9.09 -7.49 5.28
N LEU A 196 8.13 -6.67 5.73
CA LEU A 196 8.04 -6.23 7.13
C LEU A 196 7.80 -7.38 8.09
N ARG A 197 7.03 -8.40 7.68
CA ARG A 197 6.78 -9.62 8.46
C ARG A 197 7.93 -10.62 8.39
N LYS A 198 8.92 -10.39 7.54
CA LYS A 198 9.96 -11.38 7.21
C LYS A 198 9.35 -12.74 6.88
N SER A 199 8.32 -12.72 6.02
CA SER A 199 7.53 -13.91 5.67
C SER A 199 8.41 -14.97 5.00
N LYS A 200 8.25 -16.24 5.40
CA LYS A 200 9.01 -17.38 4.86
C LYS A 200 8.42 -17.87 3.53
N VAL A 201 8.36 -16.98 2.55
CA VAL A 201 7.86 -17.22 1.18
C VAL A 201 8.81 -16.58 0.16
N ASN A 202 8.72 -17.04 -1.08
CA ASN A 202 9.43 -16.45 -2.23
C ASN A 202 8.41 -16.04 -3.29
#